data_2bfe5093970d84084029fc35b210168b
#
_entry.id   2bfe5093970d84084029fc35b210168b
#
_cell.length_a   1.000
_cell.length_b   1.000
_cell.length_c   1.000
_cell.angle_alpha   90.00
_cell.angle_beta   90.00
_cell.angle_gamma   90.00
#
_symmetry.space_group_name_H-M   'P 1'
#
loop_
_entity.id
_entity.type
_entity.pdbx_description
1 polymer ?
#
loop_
_entity_poly.entity_id
_entity_poly.type
_entity_poly.pdbx_seq_one_letter_code
_entity_poly.pdbx_strand_id
1 'polypeptide(L)'
;MKAGNLNTLFQRIAKASPGLRLKLKQAGMEDKPEDFIRKTFISAFYMTTGLVVFLFLILAKLNVLKGALFLIVPIIFFVMFFYMIRLPDVKITRKEKEISKEIVFAGRFIIIELESGVPLYNAMLNVSKNYDVIGKYFKEITDKVDLGTSMEDALNEAVEFIPSNDFRKILWQIINSIRTGADVGKSLYSVMEQITKDQITEVNKYGKKLNPLAMFYMIVAVILPSLGMTMLIILSSFIKFEISLTILIALAFFLGFVQFMFIAMVKFSRPAIEF
;
A
#
# COMPACT_ATOMS: atom_id res chain seq x y z
N MET A 1 -31.59 18.02 15.64
CA MET A 1 -30.98 18.38 14.34
C MET A 1 -31.09 17.17 13.42
N LYS A 2 -31.77 17.30 12.28
CA LYS A 2 -32.30 16.19 11.47
C LYS A 2 -31.18 15.35 10.83
N ALA A 3 -31.20 14.04 11.03
CA ALA A 3 -30.36 13.03 10.39
C ALA A 3 -30.37 13.11 8.83
N GLY A 4 -31.35 13.80 8.25
CA GLY A 4 -31.46 14.01 6.81
C GLY A 4 -30.36 14.89 6.19
N ASN A 5 -29.84 15.88 6.92
CA ASN A 5 -28.80 16.79 6.39
C ASN A 5 -27.40 16.16 6.32
N LEU A 6 -27.08 15.24 7.21
CA LEU A 6 -25.81 14.52 7.20
C LEU A 6 -25.73 13.51 6.05
N ASN A 7 -26.82 12.78 5.78
CA ASN A 7 -26.86 11.85 4.65
C ASN A 7 -26.70 12.55 3.30
N THR A 8 -27.29 13.74 3.12
CA THR A 8 -27.15 14.54 1.89
C THR A 8 -25.71 15.07 1.73
N LEU A 9 -25.01 15.38 2.82
CA LEU A 9 -23.58 15.74 2.79
C LEU A 9 -22.72 14.57 2.38
N PHE A 10 -22.92 13.39 2.95
CA PHE A 10 -22.19 12.17 2.59
C PHE A 10 -22.40 11.79 1.13
N GLN A 11 -23.63 11.93 0.61
CA GLN A 11 -23.93 11.72 -0.81
C GLN A 11 -23.22 12.73 -1.71
N ARG A 12 -23.13 14.02 -1.32
CA ARG A 12 -22.39 15.04 -2.08
C ARG A 12 -20.90 14.74 -2.12
N ILE A 13 -20.30 14.33 -1.00
CA ILE A 13 -18.89 13.95 -0.94
C ILE A 13 -18.63 12.68 -1.76
N ALA A 14 -19.52 11.70 -1.72
CA ALA A 14 -19.43 10.49 -2.54
C ALA A 14 -19.51 10.80 -4.04
N LYS A 15 -20.41 11.72 -4.46
CA LYS A 15 -20.53 12.20 -5.84
C LYS A 15 -19.32 13.02 -6.28
N ALA A 16 -18.69 13.76 -5.37
CA ALA A 16 -17.47 14.52 -5.66
C ALA A 16 -16.22 13.63 -5.83
N SER A 17 -16.32 12.34 -5.49
CA SER A 17 -15.23 11.37 -5.64
C SER A 17 -15.65 10.22 -6.57
N PRO A 18 -15.78 10.44 -7.89
CA PRO A 18 -16.31 9.43 -8.83
C PRO A 18 -15.50 8.13 -8.89
N GLY A 19 -14.21 8.18 -8.56
CA GLY A 19 -13.33 7.01 -8.48
C GLY A 19 -13.46 6.17 -7.20
N LEU A 20 -14.18 6.64 -6.18
CA LEU A 20 -14.25 5.95 -4.89
C LEU A 20 -14.93 4.58 -4.99
N ARG A 21 -15.98 4.46 -5.81
CA ARG A 21 -16.67 3.18 -6.05
C ARG A 21 -15.73 2.12 -6.64
N LEU A 22 -14.93 2.51 -7.62
CA LEU A 22 -13.94 1.63 -8.24
C LEU A 22 -12.86 1.23 -7.22
N LYS A 23 -12.33 2.19 -6.47
CA LYS A 23 -11.33 1.94 -5.43
C LYS A 23 -11.84 0.99 -4.35
N LEU A 24 -13.08 1.13 -3.89
CA LEU A 24 -13.68 0.24 -2.92
C LEU A 24 -13.78 -1.20 -3.46
N LYS A 25 -14.22 -1.38 -4.71
CA LYS A 25 -14.25 -2.68 -5.35
C LYS A 25 -12.85 -3.28 -5.49
N GLN A 26 -11.86 -2.53 -5.97
CA GLN A 26 -10.46 -2.96 -6.07
C GLN A 26 -9.86 -3.30 -4.70
N ALA A 27 -10.23 -2.56 -3.66
CA ALA A 27 -9.85 -2.86 -2.27
C ALA A 27 -10.53 -4.13 -1.72
N GLY A 28 -11.53 -4.68 -2.42
CA GLY A 28 -12.37 -5.78 -1.94
C GLY A 28 -13.28 -5.37 -0.78
N MET A 29 -13.77 -4.13 -0.82
CA MET A 29 -14.72 -3.59 0.14
C MET A 29 -16.10 -3.52 -0.54
N GLU A 30 -17.07 -4.23 0.01
CA GLU A 30 -18.44 -4.29 -0.54
C GLU A 30 -19.30 -3.07 -0.15
N ASP A 31 -18.72 -2.16 0.63
CA ASP A 31 -19.41 -0.96 1.09
C ASP A 31 -19.75 -0.02 -0.09
N LYS A 32 -20.97 0.54 -0.04
CA LYS A 32 -21.31 1.65 -0.93
C LYS A 32 -20.47 2.89 -0.57
N PRO A 33 -20.09 3.74 -1.54
CA PRO A 33 -19.29 4.95 -1.25
C PRO A 33 -19.84 5.81 -0.12
N GLU A 34 -21.15 5.95 -0.04
CA GLU A 34 -21.85 6.74 0.99
C GLU A 34 -21.70 6.11 2.38
N ASP A 35 -21.85 4.80 2.47
CA ASP A 35 -21.74 4.04 3.72
C ASP A 35 -20.27 4.00 4.20
N PHE A 36 -19.32 3.89 3.27
CA PHE A 36 -17.90 3.97 3.57
C PHE A 36 -17.55 5.32 4.19
N ILE A 37 -17.96 6.44 3.56
CA ILE A 37 -17.70 7.79 4.07
C ILE A 37 -18.34 7.99 5.44
N ARG A 38 -19.58 7.50 5.64
CA ARG A 38 -20.27 7.56 6.92
C ARG A 38 -19.51 6.78 8.01
N LYS A 39 -19.13 5.54 7.71
CA LYS A 39 -18.34 4.70 8.64
C LYS A 39 -17.01 5.36 8.98
N THR A 40 -16.32 5.90 7.96
CA THR A 40 -15.05 6.62 8.11
C THR A 40 -15.19 7.84 9.01
N PHE A 41 -16.23 8.65 8.81
CA PHE A 41 -16.51 9.82 9.63
C PHE A 41 -16.76 9.45 11.09
N ILE A 42 -17.60 8.45 11.33
CA ILE A 42 -17.93 7.96 12.67
C ILE A 42 -16.69 7.39 13.36
N SER A 43 -15.91 6.57 12.65
CA SER A 43 -14.67 5.99 13.18
C SER A 43 -13.61 7.05 13.48
N ALA A 44 -13.44 8.04 12.61
CA ALA A 44 -12.54 9.17 12.84
C ALA A 44 -12.98 9.97 14.08
N PHE A 45 -14.27 10.18 14.27
CA PHE A 45 -14.80 10.87 15.44
C PHE A 45 -14.50 10.11 16.75
N TYR A 46 -14.75 8.79 16.80
CA TYR A 46 -14.44 7.99 17.98
C TYR A 46 -12.94 7.95 18.27
N MET A 47 -12.08 7.77 17.25
CA MET A 47 -10.63 7.76 17.42
C MET A 47 -10.11 9.11 17.91
N THR A 48 -10.61 10.21 17.35
CA THR A 48 -10.25 11.56 17.78
C THR A 48 -10.65 11.80 19.23
N THR A 49 -11.88 11.41 19.60
CA THR A 49 -12.37 11.56 20.97
C THR A 49 -11.50 10.78 21.95
N GLY A 50 -11.17 9.52 21.64
CA GLY A 50 -10.29 8.69 22.48
C GLY A 50 -8.90 9.29 22.64
N LEU A 51 -8.30 9.78 21.55
CA LEU A 51 -6.97 10.40 21.56
C LEU A 51 -6.96 11.74 22.34
N VAL A 52 -8.01 12.53 22.19
CA VAL A 52 -8.17 13.81 22.92
C VAL A 52 -8.33 13.57 24.43
N VAL A 53 -9.13 12.57 24.82
CA VAL A 53 -9.27 12.19 26.24
C VAL A 53 -7.92 11.73 26.80
N PHE A 54 -7.19 10.91 26.07
CA PHE A 54 -5.86 10.45 26.48
C PHE A 54 -4.87 11.61 26.64
N LEU A 55 -4.81 12.52 25.66
CA LEU A 55 -3.99 13.73 25.73
C LEU A 55 -4.40 14.65 26.88
N PHE A 56 -5.70 14.80 27.14
CA PHE A 56 -6.22 15.60 28.23
C PHE A 56 -5.74 15.07 29.59
N LEU A 57 -5.76 13.74 29.80
CA LEU A 57 -5.28 13.11 31.04
C LEU A 57 -3.78 13.35 31.26
N ILE A 58 -2.98 13.32 30.20
CA ILE A 58 -1.54 13.60 30.28
C ILE A 58 -1.29 15.08 30.57
N LEU A 59 -1.92 15.99 29.85
CA LEU A 59 -1.75 17.43 29.99
C LEU A 59 -2.32 17.95 31.32
N ALA A 60 -3.35 17.31 31.87
CA ALA A 60 -3.87 17.62 33.18
C ALA A 60 -2.84 17.37 34.32
N LYS A 61 -2.00 16.35 34.15
CA LYS A 61 -0.86 16.09 35.09
C LYS A 61 0.28 17.09 34.93
N LEU A 62 0.47 17.64 33.73
CA LEU A 62 1.58 18.56 33.43
C LEU A 62 1.26 20.04 33.67
N ASN A 63 0.07 20.38 34.12
CA ASN A 63 -0.43 21.75 34.33
C ASN A 63 -0.29 22.70 33.12
N VAL A 64 -0.27 22.16 31.91
CA VAL A 64 -0.12 22.93 30.66
C VAL A 64 -1.49 23.43 30.16
N LEU A 65 -1.49 24.59 29.50
CA LEU A 65 -2.65 25.34 29.02
C LEU A 65 -3.77 24.48 28.42
N LYS A 66 -4.86 24.30 29.12
CA LYS A 66 -6.05 23.54 28.70
C LYS A 66 -6.74 24.16 27.46
N GLY A 67 -6.55 25.46 27.18
CA GLY A 67 -7.12 26.14 26.03
C GLY A 67 -6.54 25.73 24.66
N ALA A 68 -5.29 25.28 24.62
CA ALA A 68 -4.65 24.82 23.39
C ALA A 68 -5.32 23.55 22.80
N LEU A 69 -5.91 22.71 23.66
CA LEU A 69 -6.62 21.50 23.23
C LEU A 69 -7.80 21.83 22.30
N PHE A 70 -8.50 22.94 22.53
CA PHE A 70 -9.67 23.30 21.73
C PHE A 70 -9.32 23.61 20.27
N LEU A 71 -8.11 24.12 20.01
CA LEU A 71 -7.61 24.35 18.65
C LEU A 71 -7.02 23.08 18.02
N ILE A 72 -6.49 22.17 18.82
CA ILE A 72 -5.85 20.93 18.33
C ILE A 72 -6.88 19.87 17.93
N VAL A 73 -8.04 19.82 18.62
CA VAL A 73 -9.10 18.82 18.34
C VAL A 73 -9.55 18.79 16.87
N PRO A 74 -9.93 19.90 16.23
CA PRO A 74 -10.34 19.88 14.81
C PRO A 74 -9.19 19.45 13.90
N ILE A 75 -7.95 19.83 14.20
CA ILE A 75 -6.77 19.45 13.41
C ILE A 75 -6.59 17.92 13.46
N ILE A 76 -6.62 17.33 14.66
CA ILE A 76 -6.52 15.88 14.84
C ILE A 76 -7.66 15.17 14.11
N PHE A 77 -8.88 15.68 14.19
CA PHE A 77 -10.03 15.11 13.49
C PHE A 77 -9.82 15.10 11.97
N PHE A 78 -9.39 16.22 11.38
CA PHE A 78 -9.13 16.30 9.95
C PHE A 78 -8.00 15.34 9.53
N VAL A 79 -6.92 15.27 10.27
CA VAL A 79 -5.80 14.35 9.99
C VAL A 79 -6.28 12.90 10.04
N MET A 80 -7.03 12.51 11.07
CA MET A 80 -7.58 11.16 11.22
C MET A 80 -8.59 10.83 10.11
N PHE A 81 -9.46 11.77 9.78
CA PHE A 81 -10.42 11.57 8.69
C PHE A 81 -9.72 11.40 7.33
N PHE A 82 -8.73 12.25 7.01
CA PHE A 82 -7.94 12.13 5.80
C PHE A 82 -7.13 10.84 5.75
N TYR A 83 -6.60 10.41 6.87
CA TYR A 83 -5.90 9.11 6.96
C TYR A 83 -6.85 7.95 6.68
N MET A 84 -8.02 7.95 7.30
CA MET A 84 -8.98 6.86 7.13
C MET A 84 -9.60 6.81 5.72
N ILE A 85 -9.79 7.94 5.07
CA ILE A 85 -10.30 7.97 3.69
C ILE A 85 -9.30 7.39 2.68
N ARG A 86 -8.01 7.30 3.06
CA ARG A 86 -6.93 6.68 2.28
C ARG A 86 -6.79 5.17 2.50
N LEU A 87 -7.54 4.57 3.42
CA LEU A 87 -7.49 3.13 3.69
C LEU A 87 -7.73 2.23 2.47
N PRO A 88 -8.68 2.54 1.55
CA PRO A 88 -8.83 1.78 0.33
C PRO A 88 -7.55 1.78 -0.53
N ASP A 89 -6.87 2.92 -0.66
CA ASP A 89 -5.63 3.02 -1.45
C ASP A 89 -4.52 2.12 -0.86
N VAL A 90 -4.41 2.07 0.48
CA VAL A 90 -3.46 1.17 1.17
C VAL A 90 -3.79 -0.30 0.92
N LYS A 91 -5.09 -0.67 0.96
CA LYS A 91 -5.52 -2.03 0.66
C LYS A 91 -5.28 -2.41 -0.80
N ILE A 92 -5.53 -1.48 -1.73
CA ILE A 92 -5.24 -1.66 -3.17
C ILE A 92 -3.76 -1.94 -3.37
N THR A 93 -2.88 -1.09 -2.84
CA THR A 93 -1.42 -1.25 -2.95
C THR A 93 -0.95 -2.58 -2.34
N ARG A 94 -1.55 -2.99 -1.22
CA ARG A 94 -1.23 -4.29 -0.62
C ARG A 94 -1.63 -5.44 -1.53
N LYS A 95 -2.85 -5.45 -2.08
CA LYS A 95 -3.32 -6.46 -3.02
C LYS A 95 -2.48 -6.49 -4.30
N GLU A 96 -2.13 -5.32 -4.84
CA GLU A 96 -1.24 -5.20 -6.00
C GLU A 96 0.10 -5.88 -5.73
N LYS A 97 0.68 -5.65 -4.55
CA LYS A 97 1.92 -6.29 -4.12
C LYS A 97 1.79 -7.82 -3.98
N GLU A 98 0.68 -8.30 -3.43
CA GLU A 98 0.40 -9.73 -3.29
C GLU A 98 0.26 -10.40 -4.67
N ILE A 99 -0.44 -9.76 -5.61
CA ILE A 99 -0.56 -10.21 -7.01
C ILE A 99 0.82 -10.23 -7.70
N SER A 100 1.63 -9.18 -7.52
CA SER A 100 2.94 -9.06 -8.17
C SER A 100 3.90 -10.19 -7.80
N LYS A 101 3.74 -10.82 -6.64
CA LYS A 101 4.54 -11.98 -6.22
C LYS A 101 4.22 -13.24 -7.03
N GLU A 102 2.96 -13.46 -7.38
CA GLU A 102 2.50 -14.68 -8.05
C GLU A 102 2.42 -14.53 -9.58
N ILE A 103 2.33 -13.29 -10.09
CA ILE A 103 1.91 -13.03 -11.47
C ILE A 103 2.85 -13.63 -12.52
N VAL A 104 4.17 -13.61 -12.27
CA VAL A 104 5.14 -14.17 -13.22
C VAL A 104 5.03 -15.69 -13.27
N PHE A 105 4.84 -16.33 -12.13
CA PHE A 105 4.69 -17.78 -12.04
C PHE A 105 3.36 -18.23 -12.63
N ALA A 106 2.26 -17.59 -12.25
CA ALA A 106 0.93 -17.91 -12.78
C ALA A 106 0.83 -17.67 -14.28
N GLY A 107 1.40 -16.56 -14.79
CA GLY A 107 1.41 -16.27 -16.22
C GLY A 107 2.23 -17.28 -17.02
N ARG A 108 3.41 -17.69 -16.54
CA ARG A 108 4.21 -18.75 -17.16
C ARG A 108 3.52 -20.11 -17.09
N PHE A 109 2.83 -20.40 -16.00
CA PHE A 109 2.05 -21.62 -15.86
C PHE A 109 0.95 -21.71 -16.93
N ILE A 110 0.21 -20.62 -17.17
CA ILE A 110 -0.79 -20.56 -18.25
C ILE A 110 -0.13 -20.81 -19.62
N ILE A 111 1.02 -20.18 -19.90
CA ILE A 111 1.73 -20.37 -21.18
C ILE A 111 2.08 -21.84 -21.38
N ILE A 112 2.68 -22.49 -20.39
CA ILE A 112 3.10 -23.89 -20.46
C ILE A 112 1.90 -24.80 -20.71
N GLU A 113 0.77 -24.58 -20.07
CA GLU A 113 -0.45 -25.36 -20.29
C GLU A 113 -0.99 -25.15 -21.70
N LEU A 114 -1.06 -23.91 -22.19
CA LEU A 114 -1.51 -23.61 -23.55
C LEU A 114 -0.59 -24.21 -24.60
N GLU A 115 0.73 -24.16 -24.42
CA GLU A 115 1.71 -24.79 -25.32
C GLU A 115 1.60 -26.34 -25.29
N SER A 116 1.14 -26.91 -24.19
CA SER A 116 0.85 -28.33 -24.03
C SER A 116 -0.50 -28.74 -24.66
N GLY A 117 -1.24 -27.79 -25.26
CA GLY A 117 -2.53 -28.03 -25.89
C GLY A 117 -3.73 -28.02 -24.94
N VAL A 118 -3.55 -27.58 -23.69
CA VAL A 118 -4.66 -27.43 -22.76
C VAL A 118 -5.51 -26.20 -23.17
N PRO A 119 -6.85 -26.33 -23.25
CA PRO A 119 -7.73 -25.21 -23.57
C PRO A 119 -7.59 -24.07 -22.54
N LEU A 120 -7.71 -22.83 -22.99
CA LEU A 120 -7.55 -21.62 -22.16
C LEU A 120 -8.41 -21.66 -20.87
N TYR A 121 -9.66 -22.10 -20.98
CA TYR A 121 -10.55 -22.25 -19.84
C TYR A 121 -9.95 -23.17 -18.76
N ASN A 122 -9.46 -24.34 -19.18
CA ASN A 122 -8.87 -25.31 -18.28
C ASN A 122 -7.56 -24.78 -17.66
N ALA A 123 -6.73 -24.08 -18.44
CA ALA A 123 -5.52 -23.45 -17.94
C ALA A 123 -5.84 -22.43 -16.85
N MET A 124 -6.86 -21.58 -17.03
CA MET A 124 -7.32 -20.64 -15.99
C MET A 124 -7.91 -21.36 -14.77
N LEU A 125 -8.66 -22.43 -14.97
CA LEU A 125 -9.19 -23.26 -13.90
C LEU A 125 -8.06 -23.91 -13.08
N ASN A 126 -6.98 -24.36 -13.73
CA ASN A 126 -5.82 -24.91 -13.05
C ASN A 126 -5.06 -23.86 -12.25
N VAL A 127 -4.89 -22.64 -12.78
CA VAL A 127 -4.35 -21.50 -12.01
C VAL A 127 -5.20 -21.22 -10.79
N SER A 128 -6.54 -21.28 -10.92
CA SER A 128 -7.44 -21.03 -9.77
C SER A 128 -7.24 -22.00 -8.61
N LYS A 129 -6.72 -23.20 -8.88
CA LYS A 129 -6.46 -24.25 -7.88
C LYS A 129 -5.05 -24.20 -7.30
N ASN A 130 -4.08 -23.69 -8.06
CA ASN A 130 -2.66 -23.77 -7.73
C ASN A 130 -2.07 -22.48 -7.13
N TYR A 131 -2.79 -21.36 -7.21
CA TYR A 131 -2.33 -20.05 -6.73
C TYR A 131 -3.35 -19.43 -5.76
N ASP A 132 -2.85 -18.91 -4.63
CA ASP A 132 -3.73 -18.42 -3.56
C ASP A 132 -4.32 -17.03 -3.83
N VAL A 133 -3.54 -16.12 -4.39
CA VAL A 133 -3.94 -14.73 -4.60
C VAL A 133 -4.54 -14.55 -6.00
N ILE A 134 -3.77 -14.85 -7.03
CA ILE A 134 -4.22 -14.75 -8.43
C ILE A 134 -5.31 -15.77 -8.72
N GLY A 135 -5.23 -16.94 -8.13
CA GLY A 135 -6.20 -18.00 -8.30
C GLY A 135 -7.63 -17.58 -7.99
N LYS A 136 -7.84 -16.72 -6.99
CA LYS A 136 -9.17 -16.19 -6.63
C LYS A 136 -9.80 -15.38 -7.77
N TYR A 137 -9.00 -14.59 -8.46
CA TYR A 137 -9.48 -13.81 -9.61
C TYR A 137 -9.81 -14.71 -10.81
N PHE A 138 -8.96 -15.70 -11.10
CA PHE A 138 -9.25 -16.67 -12.17
C PHE A 138 -10.45 -17.53 -11.82
N LYS A 139 -10.64 -17.90 -10.54
CA LYS A 139 -11.84 -18.61 -10.10
C LYS A 139 -13.10 -17.79 -10.34
N GLU A 140 -13.09 -16.49 -9.98
CA GLU A 140 -14.23 -15.61 -10.24
C GLU A 140 -14.57 -15.53 -11.73
N ILE A 141 -13.56 -15.52 -12.61
CA ILE A 141 -13.74 -15.51 -14.07
C ILE A 141 -14.35 -16.84 -14.52
N THR A 142 -13.78 -17.99 -14.10
CA THR A 142 -14.27 -19.31 -14.50
C THR A 142 -15.67 -19.59 -13.97
N ASP A 143 -15.98 -19.22 -12.73
CA ASP A 143 -17.31 -19.34 -12.15
C ASP A 143 -18.38 -18.55 -12.95
N LYS A 144 -18.03 -17.36 -13.46
CA LYS A 144 -18.93 -16.58 -14.35
C LYS A 144 -19.15 -17.26 -15.71
N VAL A 145 -18.10 -17.83 -16.25
CA VAL A 145 -18.20 -18.59 -17.51
C VAL A 145 -19.09 -19.82 -17.34
N ASP A 146 -18.96 -20.54 -16.22
CA ASP A 146 -19.80 -21.69 -15.89
C ASP A 146 -21.28 -21.30 -15.70
N LEU A 147 -21.55 -20.07 -15.28
CA LEU A 147 -22.90 -19.50 -15.19
C LEU A 147 -23.45 -19.01 -16.54
N GLY A 148 -22.69 -19.18 -17.65
CA GLY A 148 -23.12 -18.85 -19.01
C GLY A 148 -22.69 -17.49 -19.51
N THR A 149 -21.86 -16.75 -18.78
CA THR A 149 -21.24 -15.49 -19.28
C THR A 149 -20.19 -15.85 -20.33
N SER A 150 -20.11 -15.08 -21.43
CA SER A 150 -19.03 -15.31 -22.41
C SER A 150 -17.65 -15.12 -21.77
N MET A 151 -16.65 -15.88 -22.24
CA MET A 151 -15.28 -15.76 -21.75
C MET A 151 -14.77 -14.31 -21.87
N GLU A 152 -15.08 -13.67 -22.99
CA GLU A 152 -14.67 -12.29 -23.24
C GLU A 152 -15.30 -11.31 -22.24
N ASP A 153 -16.60 -11.43 -21.97
CA ASP A 153 -17.30 -10.56 -21.02
C ASP A 153 -16.83 -10.78 -19.58
N ALA A 154 -16.62 -12.03 -19.19
CA ALA A 154 -16.11 -12.38 -17.87
C ALA A 154 -14.70 -11.78 -17.61
N LEU A 155 -13.82 -11.86 -18.63
CA LEU A 155 -12.49 -11.25 -18.58
C LEU A 155 -12.55 -9.72 -18.57
N ASN A 156 -13.39 -9.09 -19.40
CA ASN A 156 -13.56 -7.64 -19.44
C ASN A 156 -14.06 -7.10 -18.10
N GLU A 157 -15.02 -7.78 -17.47
CA GLU A 157 -15.50 -7.39 -16.15
C GLU A 157 -14.41 -7.52 -15.09
N ALA A 158 -13.62 -8.59 -15.13
CA ALA A 158 -12.50 -8.77 -14.19
C ALA A 158 -11.44 -7.66 -14.31
N VAL A 159 -11.11 -7.22 -15.53
CA VAL A 159 -10.14 -6.12 -15.76
C VAL A 159 -10.52 -4.85 -15.03
N GLU A 160 -11.82 -4.52 -14.90
CA GLU A 160 -12.26 -3.30 -14.20
C GLU A 160 -11.90 -3.31 -12.71
N PHE A 161 -11.92 -4.48 -12.08
CA PHE A 161 -11.80 -4.61 -10.63
C PHE A 161 -10.43 -5.05 -10.13
N ILE A 162 -9.59 -5.55 -11.01
CA ILE A 162 -8.24 -5.99 -10.65
C ILE A 162 -7.35 -4.77 -10.33
N PRO A 163 -6.73 -4.72 -9.14
CA PRO A 163 -5.90 -3.59 -8.74
C PRO A 163 -4.54 -3.55 -9.45
N SER A 164 -4.02 -4.71 -9.90
CA SER A 164 -2.70 -4.81 -10.53
C SER A 164 -2.73 -4.44 -12.00
N ASN A 165 -1.88 -3.48 -12.40
CA ASN A 165 -1.71 -3.10 -13.80
C ASN A 165 -1.15 -4.24 -14.64
N ASP A 166 -0.20 -5.00 -14.12
CA ASP A 166 0.42 -6.10 -14.85
C ASP A 166 -0.56 -7.25 -15.06
N PHE A 167 -1.39 -7.54 -14.06
CA PHE A 167 -2.44 -8.53 -14.25
C PHE A 167 -3.49 -8.09 -15.29
N ARG A 168 -3.85 -6.82 -15.30
CA ARG A 168 -4.73 -6.28 -16.35
C ARG A 168 -4.12 -6.40 -17.74
N LYS A 169 -2.81 -6.16 -17.90
CA LYS A 169 -2.11 -6.35 -19.19
C LYS A 169 -2.25 -7.81 -19.68
N ILE A 170 -2.09 -8.80 -18.79
CA ILE A 170 -2.27 -10.21 -19.11
C ILE A 170 -3.69 -10.48 -19.59
N LEU A 171 -4.71 -10.05 -18.83
CA LEU A 171 -6.10 -10.26 -19.23
C LEU A 171 -6.46 -9.54 -20.54
N TRP A 172 -5.99 -8.30 -20.74
CA TRP A 172 -6.14 -7.58 -21.99
C TRP A 172 -5.54 -8.34 -23.18
N GLN A 173 -4.38 -8.96 -22.96
CA GLN A 173 -3.74 -9.74 -24.02
C GLN A 173 -4.55 -11.01 -24.34
N ILE A 174 -5.09 -11.68 -23.34
CA ILE A 174 -5.99 -12.83 -23.53
C ILE A 174 -7.23 -12.40 -24.31
N ILE A 175 -7.89 -11.32 -23.91
CA ILE A 175 -9.08 -10.79 -24.61
C ILE A 175 -8.77 -10.48 -26.07
N ASN A 176 -7.66 -9.78 -26.33
CA ASN A 176 -7.27 -9.42 -27.69
C ASN A 176 -6.98 -10.67 -28.55
N SER A 177 -6.33 -11.68 -27.97
CA SER A 177 -6.06 -12.94 -28.69
C SER A 177 -7.34 -13.71 -29.01
N ILE A 178 -8.31 -13.74 -28.09
CA ILE A 178 -9.63 -14.34 -28.35
C ILE A 178 -10.34 -13.61 -29.49
N ARG A 179 -10.35 -12.27 -29.47
CA ARG A 179 -11.02 -11.45 -30.50
C ARG A 179 -10.41 -11.60 -31.89
N THR A 180 -9.09 -11.70 -31.95
CA THR A 180 -8.36 -11.76 -33.24
C THR A 180 -8.15 -13.17 -33.75
N GLY A 181 -8.44 -14.21 -32.94
CA GLY A 181 -8.10 -15.59 -33.24
C GLY A 181 -6.60 -15.89 -33.16
N ALA A 182 -5.81 -14.98 -32.58
CA ALA A 182 -4.37 -15.18 -32.43
C ALA A 182 -4.06 -16.23 -31.36
N ASP A 183 -2.87 -16.83 -31.46
CA ASP A 183 -2.36 -17.76 -30.44
C ASP A 183 -2.15 -17.05 -29.09
N VAL A 184 -2.94 -17.46 -28.11
CA VAL A 184 -2.93 -16.86 -26.76
C VAL A 184 -1.58 -17.10 -26.08
N GLY A 185 -0.98 -18.29 -26.20
CA GLY A 185 0.29 -18.64 -25.57
C GLY A 185 1.44 -17.76 -26.06
N LYS A 186 1.58 -17.61 -27.38
CA LYS A 186 2.62 -16.73 -27.98
C LYS A 186 2.41 -15.26 -27.61
N SER A 187 1.16 -14.82 -27.60
CA SER A 187 0.80 -13.45 -27.25
C SER A 187 1.11 -13.14 -25.79
N LEU A 188 0.82 -14.06 -24.88
CA LEU A 188 1.14 -13.94 -23.46
C LEU A 188 2.63 -13.95 -23.19
N TYR A 189 3.41 -14.74 -23.95
CA TYR A 189 4.86 -14.81 -23.77
C TYR A 189 5.52 -13.41 -23.83
N SER A 190 5.16 -12.62 -24.84
CA SER A 190 5.69 -11.26 -25.00
C SER A 190 5.34 -10.33 -23.83
N VAL A 191 4.10 -10.42 -23.32
CA VAL A 191 3.66 -9.63 -22.17
C VAL A 191 4.38 -10.07 -20.90
N MET A 192 4.58 -11.38 -20.71
CA MET A 192 5.29 -11.92 -19.57
C MET A 192 6.77 -11.55 -19.55
N GLU A 193 7.41 -11.53 -20.73
CA GLU A 193 8.78 -11.05 -20.87
C GLU A 193 8.90 -9.58 -20.46
N GLN A 194 7.96 -8.75 -20.93
CA GLN A 194 7.92 -7.34 -20.54
C GLN A 194 7.71 -7.16 -19.04
N ILE A 195 6.74 -7.85 -18.44
CA ILE A 195 6.48 -7.78 -16.99
C ILE A 195 7.72 -8.19 -16.19
N THR A 196 8.38 -9.29 -16.59
CA THR A 196 9.61 -9.74 -15.93
C THR A 196 10.72 -8.69 -16.02
N LYS A 197 10.90 -8.08 -17.19
CA LYS A 197 11.88 -7.01 -17.41
C LYS A 197 11.58 -5.75 -16.58
N ASP A 198 10.30 -5.39 -16.50
CA ASP A 198 9.86 -4.26 -15.68
C ASP A 198 10.14 -4.53 -14.19
N GLN A 199 9.88 -5.75 -13.70
CA GLN A 199 10.19 -6.16 -12.34
C GLN A 199 11.68 -6.13 -12.04
N ILE A 200 12.53 -6.67 -12.91
CA ILE A 200 13.99 -6.60 -12.77
C ILE A 200 14.46 -5.14 -12.73
N THR A 201 13.89 -4.32 -13.59
CA THR A 201 14.21 -2.88 -13.63
C THR A 201 13.83 -2.18 -12.33
N GLU A 202 12.69 -2.53 -11.72
CA GLU A 202 12.25 -1.98 -10.44
C GLU A 202 13.21 -2.37 -9.30
N VAL A 203 13.63 -3.63 -9.25
CA VAL A 203 14.64 -4.11 -8.28
C VAL A 203 15.96 -3.39 -8.46
N ASN A 204 16.41 -3.21 -9.70
CA ASN A 204 17.65 -2.47 -10.00
C ASN A 204 17.55 -0.98 -9.59
N LYS A 205 16.41 -0.35 -9.83
CA LYS A 205 16.14 1.03 -9.37
C LYS A 205 16.18 1.12 -7.84
N TYR A 206 15.61 0.13 -7.16
CA TYR A 206 15.66 0.06 -5.70
C TYR A 206 17.10 -0.07 -5.20
N GLY A 207 17.89 -0.98 -5.77
CA GLY A 207 19.32 -1.13 -5.43
C GLY A 207 20.11 0.18 -5.61
N LYS A 208 19.86 0.89 -6.72
CA LYS A 208 20.50 2.20 -6.97
C LYS A 208 20.06 3.28 -5.95
N LYS A 209 18.83 3.22 -5.43
CA LYS A 209 18.36 4.14 -4.38
C LYS A 209 18.94 3.81 -3.00
N LEU A 210 19.22 2.54 -2.74
CA LEU A 210 19.77 2.10 -1.45
C LEU A 210 21.19 2.62 -1.21
N ASN A 211 22.04 2.69 -2.24
CA ASN A 211 23.43 3.12 -2.08
C ASN A 211 23.56 4.55 -1.49
N PRO A 212 22.95 5.60 -2.07
CA PRO A 212 23.01 6.94 -1.48
C PRO A 212 22.39 6.99 -0.08
N LEU A 213 21.31 6.24 0.14
CA LEU A 213 20.61 6.19 1.42
C LEU A 213 21.49 5.55 2.50
N ALA A 214 22.20 4.46 2.18
CA ALA A 214 23.16 3.81 3.08
C ALA A 214 24.36 4.73 3.39
N MET A 215 24.88 5.45 2.39
CA MET A 215 25.92 6.45 2.62
C MET A 215 25.45 7.56 3.57
N PHE A 216 24.25 8.09 3.34
CA PHE A 216 23.69 9.12 4.19
C PHE A 216 23.47 8.62 5.62
N TYR A 217 22.98 7.39 5.77
CA TYR A 217 22.85 6.74 7.08
C TYR A 217 24.21 6.62 7.79
N MET A 218 25.27 6.17 7.08
CA MET A 218 26.58 6.02 7.67
C MET A 218 27.14 7.36 8.16
N ILE A 219 26.91 8.44 7.38
CA ILE A 219 27.34 9.79 7.79
C ILE A 219 26.56 10.25 9.04
N VAL A 220 25.23 10.17 9.04
CA VAL A 220 24.37 10.77 10.09
C VAL A 220 24.30 9.90 11.34
N ALA A 221 24.25 8.58 11.20
CA ALA A 221 24.04 7.67 12.32
C ALA A 221 25.33 7.11 12.93
N VAL A 222 26.47 7.18 12.21
CA VAL A 222 27.75 6.62 12.67
C VAL A 222 28.83 7.68 12.77
N ILE A 223 29.16 8.35 11.65
CA ILE A 223 30.30 9.27 11.59
C ILE A 223 30.04 10.52 12.41
N LEU A 224 28.92 11.19 12.20
CA LEU A 224 28.58 12.45 12.87
C LEU A 224 28.48 12.30 14.39
N PRO A 225 27.82 11.27 14.94
CA PRO A 225 27.78 11.05 16.39
C PRO A 225 29.15 10.68 16.97
N SER A 226 29.93 9.86 16.27
CA SER A 226 31.26 9.47 16.73
C SER A 226 32.21 10.67 16.82
N LEU A 227 32.27 11.47 15.76
CA LEU A 227 33.07 12.71 15.76
C LEU A 227 32.52 13.75 16.75
N GLY A 228 31.19 13.90 16.81
CA GLY A 228 30.53 14.81 17.75
C GLY A 228 30.84 14.47 19.20
N MET A 229 30.82 13.18 19.55
CA MET A 229 31.15 12.72 20.89
C MET A 229 32.63 12.95 21.23
N THR A 230 33.52 12.67 20.29
CA THR A 230 34.95 12.96 20.45
C THR A 230 35.19 14.46 20.66
N MET A 231 34.53 15.30 19.87
CA MET A 231 34.62 16.76 19.99
C MET A 231 34.05 17.25 21.31
N LEU A 232 32.93 16.70 21.78
CA LEU A 232 32.36 17.02 23.10
C LEU A 232 33.31 16.68 24.25
N ILE A 233 33.98 15.52 24.20
CA ILE A 233 34.95 15.10 25.20
C ILE A 233 36.15 16.06 25.24
N ILE A 234 36.68 16.43 24.04
CA ILE A 234 37.79 17.39 23.96
C ILE A 234 37.38 18.76 24.51
N LEU A 235 36.23 19.30 24.09
CA LEU A 235 35.72 20.59 24.58
C LEU A 235 35.46 20.57 26.07
N SER A 236 34.90 19.50 26.62
CA SER A 236 34.69 19.31 28.06
C SER A 236 36.01 19.42 28.83
N SER A 237 37.08 18.86 28.28
CA SER A 237 38.42 18.96 28.90
C SER A 237 38.97 20.38 28.92
N PHE A 238 38.72 21.21 27.89
CA PHE A 238 39.23 22.58 27.79
C PHE A 238 38.36 23.59 28.53
N ILE A 239 37.04 23.49 28.46
CA ILE A 239 36.09 24.52 28.96
C ILE A 239 35.54 24.13 30.35
N LYS A 240 35.94 22.98 30.90
CA LYS A 240 35.38 22.39 32.14
C LYS A 240 33.85 22.26 32.12
N PHE A 241 33.31 21.95 30.95
CA PHE A 241 31.90 21.65 30.76
C PHE A 241 31.62 20.19 31.19
N GLU A 242 30.80 20.04 32.22
CA GLU A 242 30.43 18.71 32.70
C GLU A 242 29.39 18.06 31.76
N ILE A 243 29.77 16.94 31.14
CA ILE A 243 28.84 16.15 30.33
C ILE A 243 27.88 15.42 31.26
N SER A 244 26.68 15.98 31.42
CA SER A 244 25.62 15.36 32.23
C SER A 244 25.14 14.05 31.62
N LEU A 245 24.80 13.08 32.48
CA LEU A 245 24.15 11.82 32.07
C LEU A 245 22.89 12.08 31.24
N THR A 246 22.15 13.13 31.55
CA THR A 246 20.93 13.54 30.81
C THR A 246 21.23 13.86 29.33
N ILE A 247 22.34 14.53 29.04
CA ILE A 247 22.78 14.87 27.68
C ILE A 247 23.11 13.58 26.90
N LEU A 248 23.80 12.64 27.55
CA LEU A 248 24.14 11.34 26.93
C LEU A 248 22.90 10.52 26.64
N ILE A 249 21.93 10.45 27.53
CA ILE A 249 20.67 9.74 27.33
C ILE A 249 19.86 10.41 26.20
N ALA A 250 19.78 11.74 26.18
CA ALA A 250 19.08 12.47 25.12
C ALA A 250 19.73 12.22 23.73
N LEU A 251 21.05 12.21 23.66
CA LEU A 251 21.79 11.89 22.44
C LEU A 251 21.54 10.44 21.99
N ALA A 252 21.61 9.49 22.91
CA ALA A 252 21.34 8.07 22.61
C ALA A 252 19.91 7.86 22.12
N PHE A 253 18.92 8.54 22.71
CA PHE A 253 17.53 8.48 22.26
C PHE A 253 17.35 9.09 20.87
N PHE A 254 17.98 10.23 20.61
CA PHE A 254 17.96 10.86 19.27
C PHE A 254 18.56 9.95 18.20
N LEU A 255 19.71 9.33 18.47
CA LEU A 255 20.35 8.37 17.57
C LEU A 255 19.47 7.14 17.32
N GLY A 256 18.88 6.58 18.37
CA GLY A 256 17.93 5.47 18.26
C GLY A 256 16.72 5.82 17.38
N PHE A 257 16.20 7.04 17.52
CA PHE A 257 15.11 7.53 16.68
C PHE A 257 15.53 7.65 15.20
N VAL A 258 16.72 8.20 14.92
CA VAL A 258 17.25 8.29 13.55
C VAL A 258 17.43 6.90 12.93
N GLN A 259 17.98 5.94 13.70
CA GLN A 259 18.14 4.56 13.24
C GLN A 259 16.80 3.91 12.93
N PHE A 260 15.82 4.07 13.82
CA PHE A 260 14.47 3.55 13.61
C PHE A 260 13.82 4.14 12.35
N MET A 261 13.93 5.45 12.16
CA MET A 261 13.41 6.15 10.98
C MET A 261 14.06 5.62 9.68
N PHE A 262 15.37 5.35 9.73
CA PHE A 262 16.09 4.79 8.58
C PHE A 262 15.61 3.38 8.24
N ILE A 263 15.48 2.49 9.23
CA ILE A 263 14.95 1.13 9.03
C ILE A 263 13.54 1.17 8.44
N ALA A 264 12.69 2.06 8.95
CA ALA A 264 11.33 2.26 8.42
C ALA A 264 11.38 2.70 6.95
N MET A 265 12.23 3.68 6.60
CA MET A 265 12.38 4.17 5.23
C MET A 265 12.84 3.07 4.26
N VAL A 266 13.84 2.27 4.63
CA VAL A 266 14.31 1.13 3.82
C VAL A 266 13.21 0.11 3.62
N LYS A 267 12.47 -0.24 4.70
CA LYS A 267 11.38 -1.21 4.64
C LYS A 267 10.22 -0.74 3.76
N PHE A 268 9.87 0.54 3.83
CA PHE A 268 8.81 1.11 2.98
C PHE A 268 9.20 1.22 1.50
N SER A 269 10.49 1.38 1.21
CA SER A 269 10.99 1.52 -0.16
C SER A 269 11.21 0.18 -0.87
N ARG A 270 11.14 -0.94 -0.15
CA ARG A 270 11.37 -2.29 -0.69
C ARG A 270 10.28 -2.66 -1.71
N PRO A 271 10.64 -3.07 -2.95
CA PRO A 271 9.68 -3.59 -3.92
C PRO A 271 9.04 -4.89 -3.40
N ALA A 272 7.85 -5.18 -3.91
CA ALA A 272 7.06 -6.34 -3.48
C ALA A 272 7.54 -7.68 -4.04
N ILE A 273 8.58 -7.66 -4.88
CA ILE A 273 9.05 -8.79 -5.67
C ILE A 273 9.99 -9.63 -4.80
N GLU A 274 9.66 -10.89 -4.63
CA GLU A 274 10.53 -11.93 -4.05
C GLU A 274 10.91 -12.86 -5.21
N PHE A 275 12.21 -12.95 -5.53
CA PHE A 275 12.76 -13.94 -6.46
C PHE A 275 13.06 -15.24 -5.75
#